data_dbabee47ee18a34f5bfc1dd1a422c1be
#
_entry.id   dbabee47ee18a34f5bfc1dd1a422c1be
#
_cell.length_a   1.000
_cell.length_b   1.000
_cell.length_c   1.000
_cell.angle_alpha   90.00
_cell.angle_beta   90.00
_cell.angle_gamma   90.00
#
_symmetry.space_group_name_H-M   'P 1'
#
loop_
_entity.id
_entity.type
_entity.pdbx_description
1 polymer ?
#
loop_
_entity_poly.entity_id
_entity_poly.type
_entity_poly.pdbx_seq_one_letter_code
_entity_poly.pdbx_strand_id
1 'polypeptide(L)'
;SNNNDKTGALTMTNITNNLPVTLVAKLDDVTVFQTAAFSSDESEAANEIDNQANYGVLNLGLHVNDNAKIVLNNRMRLLTAINEQLAAGQRAPVNSLHWLNQVHGQQIYDVDATALPIRPLDADAMVSQQVGLGLAIMTADCVPIVLYQPATGQIAAIHAGWQGLACGVIKATAERFDDDKPITAWIGVCISQENYEVGSQVRNKLLAGCIDNKALSSQHLESFEQRYVLASVADKIKLNLPKLAADQLSAAGITVSSQSEIPCSYADSHYYSYRRQTHLGQSATGRMALIITRSASRELA
;
A
#
# COMPACT_ATOMS: atom_id res chain seq x y z
N SER A 1 46.69 -14.43 -19.63
CA SER A 1 45.35 -14.74 -20.14
C SER A 1 44.40 -14.95 -18.96
N ASN A 2 43.89 -13.86 -18.43
CA ASN A 2 42.84 -13.89 -17.41
C ASN A 2 41.66 -13.08 -17.94
N ASN A 3 40.75 -13.79 -18.60
CA ASN A 3 39.42 -13.29 -18.91
C ASN A 3 38.45 -14.38 -18.48
N ASN A 4 37.97 -14.26 -17.25
CA ASN A 4 36.70 -14.90 -16.85
C ASN A 4 36.48 -14.51 -15.39
N ASP A 5 35.49 -13.71 -15.15
CA ASP A 5 34.67 -13.65 -13.94
C ASP A 5 33.91 -12.34 -13.76
N LYS A 6 33.67 -11.61 -14.85
CA LYS A 6 32.84 -10.39 -14.74
C LYS A 6 31.39 -10.54 -15.22
N THR A 7 31.03 -11.71 -15.78
CA THR A 7 29.72 -11.89 -16.39
C THR A 7 28.64 -12.41 -15.43
N GLY A 8 29.02 -13.14 -14.37
CA GLY A 8 28.06 -13.68 -13.42
C GLY A 8 27.49 -12.65 -12.41
N ALA A 9 28.32 -11.74 -11.95
CA ALA A 9 27.90 -10.71 -11.00
C ALA A 9 27.00 -9.65 -11.65
N LEU A 10 27.23 -9.32 -12.92
CA LEU A 10 26.42 -8.39 -13.70
C LEU A 10 25.01 -8.93 -13.98
N THR A 11 24.86 -10.26 -14.10
CA THR A 11 23.56 -10.90 -14.38
C THR A 11 22.67 -10.92 -13.13
N MET A 12 23.22 -11.10 -11.95
CA MET A 12 22.46 -11.08 -10.69
C MET A 12 22.03 -9.66 -10.30
N THR A 13 22.86 -8.67 -10.53
CA THR A 13 22.54 -7.26 -10.25
C THR A 13 21.42 -6.76 -11.18
N ASN A 14 21.39 -7.23 -12.43
CA ASN A 14 20.34 -6.88 -13.39
C ASN A 14 18.98 -7.51 -13.07
N ILE A 15 18.94 -8.70 -12.44
CA ILE A 15 17.68 -9.38 -12.08
C ILE A 15 16.97 -8.66 -10.94
N THR A 16 17.68 -8.14 -9.93
CA THR A 16 17.09 -7.39 -8.81
C THR A 16 16.72 -5.96 -9.19
N ASN A 17 17.49 -5.32 -10.07
CA ASN A 17 17.22 -3.96 -10.57
C ASN A 17 16.01 -3.87 -11.50
N ASN A 18 15.51 -5.01 -12.02
CA ASN A 18 14.35 -5.08 -12.91
C ASN A 18 13.04 -5.38 -12.20
N LEU A 19 13.04 -5.56 -10.88
CA LEU A 19 11.79 -5.72 -10.14
C LEU A 19 11.02 -4.40 -10.13
N PRO A 20 9.69 -4.45 -10.28
CA PRO A 20 8.84 -3.27 -10.25
C PRO A 20 8.68 -2.77 -8.80
N VAL A 21 9.74 -2.25 -8.23
CA VAL A 21 9.80 -1.66 -6.89
C VAL A 21 10.36 -0.25 -7.02
N THR A 22 9.57 0.74 -6.63
CA THR A 22 9.94 2.15 -6.70
C THR A 22 10.12 2.72 -5.30
N LEU A 23 11.20 3.46 -5.10
CA LEU A 23 11.39 4.25 -3.88
C LEU A 23 10.50 5.49 -3.97
N VAL A 24 9.56 5.61 -3.02
CA VAL A 24 8.57 6.70 -2.98
C VAL A 24 9.08 7.88 -2.16
N ALA A 25 9.65 7.62 -1.00
CA ALA A 25 10.09 8.67 -0.07
C ALA A 25 11.15 8.17 0.89
N LYS A 26 11.93 9.11 1.39
CA LYS A 26 12.87 8.93 2.51
C LYS A 26 12.65 10.06 3.50
N LEU A 27 12.63 9.72 4.79
CA LEU A 27 12.59 10.70 5.86
C LEU A 27 13.26 10.08 7.10
N ASP A 28 14.34 10.68 7.58
CA ASP A 28 15.12 10.16 8.71
C ASP A 28 15.55 8.69 8.47
N ASP A 29 15.16 7.78 9.36
CA ASP A 29 15.46 6.34 9.25
C ASP A 29 14.34 5.53 8.56
N VAL A 30 13.32 6.18 7.99
CA VAL A 30 12.28 5.50 7.25
C VAL A 30 12.43 5.67 5.74
N THR A 31 12.05 4.62 5.02
CA THR A 31 11.99 4.59 3.56
C THR A 31 10.69 3.94 3.12
N VAL A 32 10.04 4.54 2.14
CA VAL A 32 8.75 4.08 1.61
C VAL A 32 8.94 3.56 0.19
N PHE A 33 8.38 2.38 -0.08
CA PHE A 33 8.45 1.72 -1.39
C PHE A 33 7.05 1.38 -1.88
N GLN A 34 6.87 1.46 -3.21
CA GLN A 34 5.67 0.99 -3.90
C GLN A 34 6.05 -0.08 -4.89
N THR A 35 5.37 -1.22 -4.88
CA THR A 35 5.53 -2.23 -5.91
C THR A 35 4.46 -2.11 -6.99
N ALA A 36 4.69 -2.75 -8.12
CA ALA A 36 3.79 -2.82 -9.26
C ALA A 36 3.69 -4.26 -9.79
N ALA A 37 2.83 -4.46 -10.78
CA ALA A 37 2.65 -5.76 -11.44
C ALA A 37 3.73 -6.03 -12.49
N PHE A 38 4.18 -4.97 -13.17
CA PHE A 38 5.14 -5.03 -14.26
C PHE A 38 6.14 -3.88 -14.15
N SER A 39 7.36 -4.12 -14.61
CA SER A 39 8.31 -3.05 -14.88
C SER A 39 7.88 -2.27 -16.13
N SER A 40 8.49 -1.10 -16.35
CA SER A 40 8.08 -0.14 -17.39
C SER A 40 8.01 -0.72 -18.82
N ASP A 41 8.70 -1.83 -19.08
CA ASP A 41 8.84 -2.41 -20.42
C ASP A 41 7.87 -3.58 -20.71
N GLU A 42 7.07 -4.04 -19.73
CA GLU A 42 6.37 -5.33 -19.79
C GLU A 42 4.84 -5.24 -19.76
N SER A 43 4.25 -4.04 -19.64
CA SER A 43 2.84 -3.87 -19.24
C SER A 43 1.81 -4.18 -20.33
N GLU A 44 2.16 -4.12 -21.62
CA GLU A 44 1.17 -4.16 -22.70
C GLU A 44 0.66 -5.57 -23.01
N ALA A 45 1.51 -6.59 -22.88
CA ALA A 45 1.18 -7.96 -23.25
C ALA A 45 0.17 -8.66 -22.32
N ALA A 46 0.06 -8.20 -21.08
CA ALA A 46 -0.76 -8.86 -20.06
C ALA A 46 -2.24 -8.48 -20.09
N ASN A 47 -2.60 -7.38 -20.75
CA ASN A 47 -3.99 -6.90 -20.83
C ASN A 47 -4.76 -7.46 -22.02
N GLU A 48 -4.08 -8.16 -22.94
CA GLU A 48 -4.69 -8.69 -24.16
C GLU A 48 -5.34 -10.07 -24.01
N ILE A 49 -5.14 -10.72 -22.84
CA ILE A 49 -5.64 -12.09 -22.65
C ILE A 49 -6.84 -12.08 -21.70
N ASP A 50 -8.04 -12.01 -22.27
CA ASP A 50 -9.30 -12.14 -21.53
C ASP A 50 -9.37 -13.52 -20.84
N ASN A 51 -10.01 -13.56 -19.65
CA ASN A 51 -10.29 -14.76 -18.85
C ASN A 51 -9.10 -15.40 -18.13
N GLN A 52 -7.87 -14.99 -18.38
CA GLN A 52 -6.72 -15.51 -17.64
C GLN A 52 -6.41 -14.65 -16.41
N ALA A 53 -5.79 -15.27 -15.42
CA ALA A 53 -5.31 -14.55 -14.25
C ALA A 53 -4.17 -13.61 -14.62
N ASN A 54 -4.21 -12.40 -14.07
CA ASN A 54 -3.12 -11.45 -14.18
C ASN A 54 -2.31 -11.43 -12.87
N TYR A 55 -1.29 -12.27 -12.77
CA TYR A 55 -0.39 -12.30 -11.62
C TYR A 55 0.88 -11.47 -11.84
N GLY A 56 1.10 -10.94 -13.05
CA GLY A 56 2.26 -10.13 -13.36
C GLY A 56 3.58 -10.81 -12.98
N VAL A 57 4.58 -9.99 -12.65
CA VAL A 57 5.92 -10.49 -12.31
C VAL A 57 6.23 -10.48 -10.82
N LEU A 58 5.38 -9.85 -10.00
CA LEU A 58 5.64 -9.68 -8.55
C LEU A 58 4.33 -9.72 -7.75
N ASN A 59 3.53 -10.77 -7.93
CA ASN A 59 2.35 -10.95 -7.09
C ASN A 59 2.78 -11.26 -5.64
N LEU A 60 2.24 -10.51 -4.70
CA LEU A 60 2.56 -10.62 -3.27
C LEU A 60 1.43 -11.22 -2.45
N GLY A 61 0.26 -11.47 -3.07
CA GLY A 61 -0.93 -11.99 -2.39
C GLY A 61 -1.00 -13.51 -2.37
N LEU A 62 -1.01 -14.08 -1.16
CA LEU A 62 -1.20 -15.54 -0.96
C LEU A 62 -2.67 -15.98 -1.08
N HIS A 63 -3.61 -15.03 -1.09
CA HIS A 63 -5.06 -15.27 -1.05
C HIS A 63 -5.75 -15.15 -2.41
N VAL A 64 -5.00 -15.07 -3.50
CA VAL A 64 -5.54 -14.82 -4.84
C VAL A 64 -5.36 -16.00 -5.79
N ASN A 65 -5.20 -17.19 -5.26
CA ASN A 65 -5.11 -18.45 -5.98
C ASN A 65 -3.87 -18.61 -6.88
N ASP A 66 -2.82 -17.86 -6.64
CA ASP A 66 -1.52 -18.08 -7.28
C ASP A 66 -0.76 -19.21 -6.57
N ASN A 67 0.26 -19.71 -7.22
CA ASN A 67 1.16 -20.71 -6.63
C ASN A 67 1.88 -20.09 -5.41
N ALA A 68 1.66 -20.66 -4.23
CA ALA A 68 2.20 -20.13 -2.98
C ALA A 68 3.74 -20.04 -2.99
N LYS A 69 4.42 -21.00 -3.64
CA LYS A 69 5.89 -20.96 -3.74
C LYS A 69 6.37 -19.76 -4.55
N ILE A 70 5.67 -19.41 -5.62
CA ILE A 70 5.98 -18.23 -6.44
C ILE A 70 5.78 -16.97 -5.61
N VAL A 71 4.66 -16.85 -4.89
CA VAL A 71 4.36 -15.69 -4.06
C VAL A 71 5.40 -15.52 -2.95
N LEU A 72 5.74 -16.59 -2.23
CA LEU A 72 6.75 -16.55 -1.18
C LEU A 72 8.13 -16.18 -1.74
N ASN A 73 8.49 -16.70 -2.90
CA ASN A 73 9.71 -16.30 -3.59
C ASN A 73 9.69 -14.82 -3.99
N ASN A 74 8.56 -14.31 -4.45
CA ASN A 74 8.38 -12.89 -4.76
C ASN A 74 8.58 -12.01 -3.52
N ARG A 75 8.07 -12.42 -2.37
CA ARG A 75 8.27 -11.70 -1.10
C ARG A 75 9.75 -11.68 -0.68
N MET A 76 10.47 -12.78 -0.91
CA MET A 76 11.92 -12.83 -0.65
C MET A 76 12.70 -11.92 -1.60
N ARG A 77 12.37 -11.94 -2.89
CA ARG A 77 12.96 -11.05 -3.90
C ARG A 77 12.70 -9.58 -3.57
N LEU A 78 11.49 -9.26 -3.11
CA LEU A 78 11.12 -7.92 -2.67
C LEU A 78 12.01 -7.46 -1.49
N LEU A 79 12.17 -8.29 -0.48
CA LEU A 79 13.04 -7.97 0.66
C LEU A 79 14.49 -7.72 0.21
N THR A 80 15.01 -8.54 -0.68
CA THR A 80 16.35 -8.38 -1.26
C THR A 80 16.47 -7.05 -2.00
N ALA A 81 15.50 -6.72 -2.85
CA ALA A 81 15.49 -5.47 -3.62
C ALA A 81 15.42 -4.23 -2.70
N ILE A 82 14.60 -4.29 -1.66
CA ILE A 82 14.50 -3.23 -0.64
C ILE A 82 15.86 -3.03 0.03
N ASN A 83 16.49 -4.12 0.47
CA ASN A 83 17.78 -4.06 1.17
C ASN A 83 18.93 -3.56 0.27
N GLU A 84 18.87 -3.84 -1.03
CA GLU A 84 19.83 -3.27 -1.98
C GLU A 84 19.66 -1.74 -2.09
N GLN A 85 18.43 -1.25 -2.14
CA GLN A 85 18.17 0.20 -2.18
C GLN A 85 18.51 0.88 -0.84
N LEU A 86 18.27 0.23 0.29
CA LEU A 86 18.67 0.73 1.59
C LEU A 86 20.21 0.83 1.69
N ALA A 87 20.94 -0.18 1.24
CA ALA A 87 22.40 -0.18 1.21
C ALA A 87 22.95 0.95 0.32
N ALA A 88 22.34 1.20 -0.84
CA ALA A 88 22.72 2.31 -1.72
C ALA A 88 22.53 3.68 -1.04
N GLY A 89 21.57 3.80 -0.12
CA GLY A 89 21.32 4.99 0.70
C GLY A 89 22.08 5.00 2.04
N GLN A 90 23.09 4.15 2.22
CA GLN A 90 23.86 4.03 3.46
C GLN A 90 23.02 3.63 4.68
N ARG A 91 21.97 2.79 4.45
CA ARG A 91 21.11 2.26 5.50
C ARG A 91 21.41 0.77 5.72
N ALA A 92 21.26 0.32 6.96
CA ALA A 92 21.34 -1.09 7.29
C ALA A 92 20.15 -1.87 6.70
N PRO A 93 20.30 -3.17 6.45
CA PRO A 93 19.19 -3.98 5.97
C PRO A 93 18.08 -4.10 7.01
N VAL A 94 16.85 -4.29 6.54
CA VAL A 94 15.74 -4.78 7.37
C VAL A 94 15.71 -6.30 7.31
N ASN A 95 15.34 -6.93 8.42
CA ASN A 95 15.39 -8.39 8.57
C ASN A 95 14.09 -9.06 8.16
N SER A 96 12.98 -8.31 8.18
CA SER A 96 11.66 -8.86 7.90
C SER A 96 10.71 -7.81 7.36
N LEU A 97 9.75 -8.28 6.57
CA LEU A 97 8.54 -7.54 6.20
C LEU A 97 7.36 -8.23 6.89
N HIS A 98 6.48 -7.43 7.49
CA HIS A 98 5.28 -7.90 8.16
C HIS A 98 4.06 -7.72 7.26
N TRP A 99 3.23 -8.75 7.18
CA TRP A 99 2.06 -8.85 6.33
C TRP A 99 0.83 -9.14 7.17
N LEU A 100 -0.35 -8.73 6.69
CA LEU A 100 -1.62 -8.98 7.34
C LEU A 100 -2.53 -9.85 6.47
N ASN A 101 -3.46 -10.55 7.10
CA ASN A 101 -4.67 -11.02 6.43
C ASN A 101 -5.70 -9.89 6.49
N GLN A 102 -5.78 -9.11 5.42
CA GLN A 102 -6.60 -7.90 5.34
C GLN A 102 -8.06 -8.30 5.14
N VAL A 103 -8.95 -7.79 5.99
CA VAL A 103 -10.36 -8.19 6.06
C VAL A 103 -11.33 -7.01 5.90
N HIS A 104 -10.83 -5.83 5.50
CA HIS A 104 -11.60 -4.60 5.30
C HIS A 104 -12.23 -4.05 6.58
N GLY A 105 -11.58 -4.24 7.70
CA GLY A 105 -12.03 -3.79 9.02
C GLY A 105 -11.20 -2.65 9.59
N GLN A 106 -11.17 -2.59 10.92
CA GLN A 106 -10.44 -1.55 11.66
C GLN A 106 -9.50 -2.12 12.74
N GLN A 107 -9.27 -3.42 12.77
CA GLN A 107 -8.36 -4.03 13.71
C GLN A 107 -6.92 -3.62 13.41
N ILE A 108 -6.16 -3.37 14.46
CA ILE A 108 -4.76 -2.91 14.37
C ILE A 108 -3.88 -3.93 15.06
N TYR A 109 -2.87 -4.40 14.33
CA TYR A 109 -1.86 -5.31 14.85
C TYR A 109 -0.67 -4.51 15.39
N ASP A 110 -0.40 -4.67 16.69
CA ASP A 110 0.84 -4.14 17.29
C ASP A 110 1.93 -5.21 17.14
N VAL A 111 2.84 -4.97 16.21
CA VAL A 111 3.93 -5.89 15.88
C VAL A 111 4.85 -6.12 17.06
N ASP A 112 5.06 -5.11 17.90
CA ASP A 112 6.01 -5.16 19.02
C ASP A 112 5.46 -5.88 20.23
N ALA A 113 4.14 -5.88 20.41
CA ALA A 113 3.47 -6.46 21.57
C ALA A 113 3.15 -7.94 21.41
N THR A 114 3.23 -8.47 20.18
CA THR A 114 2.75 -9.82 19.87
C THR A 114 3.91 -10.68 19.38
N ALA A 115 4.00 -11.91 19.92
CA ALA A 115 4.91 -12.92 19.39
C ALA A 115 4.60 -13.18 17.90
N LEU A 116 5.62 -13.49 17.09
CA LEU A 116 5.43 -13.79 15.66
C LEU A 116 4.36 -14.88 15.50
N PRO A 117 3.22 -14.57 14.88
CA PRO A 117 2.16 -15.55 14.67
C PRO A 117 2.56 -16.55 13.58
N ILE A 118 2.08 -17.77 13.70
CA ILE A 118 2.27 -18.81 12.68
C ILE A 118 1.55 -18.41 11.39
N ARG A 119 0.44 -17.68 11.49
CA ARG A 119 -0.33 -17.13 10.36
C ARG A 119 -0.43 -15.62 10.48
N PRO A 120 -0.55 -14.91 9.36
CA PRO A 120 -0.87 -13.48 9.42
C PRO A 120 -2.15 -13.23 10.20
N LEU A 121 -2.15 -12.19 11.03
CA LEU A 121 -3.33 -11.81 11.81
C LEU A 121 -4.37 -11.12 10.93
N ASP A 122 -5.64 -11.31 11.26
CA ASP A 122 -6.75 -10.59 10.67
C ASP A 122 -6.74 -9.14 11.16
N ALA A 123 -6.26 -8.24 10.33
CA ALA A 123 -6.19 -6.82 10.65
C ALA A 123 -6.04 -6.02 9.37
N ASP A 124 -6.33 -4.72 9.45
CA ASP A 124 -6.19 -3.81 8.32
C ASP A 124 -5.21 -2.68 8.59
N ALA A 125 -4.56 -2.69 9.74
CA ALA A 125 -3.47 -1.80 10.07
C ALA A 125 -2.49 -2.49 11.00
N MET A 126 -1.26 -1.99 11.02
CA MET A 126 -0.23 -2.43 11.95
C MET A 126 0.68 -1.28 12.34
N VAL A 127 1.24 -1.37 13.54
CA VAL A 127 2.15 -0.36 14.11
C VAL A 127 3.40 -1.03 14.68
N SER A 128 4.52 -0.29 14.67
CA SER A 128 5.77 -0.73 15.29
C SER A 128 6.65 0.46 15.63
N GLN A 129 7.46 0.31 16.70
CA GLN A 129 8.54 1.25 17.04
C GLN A 129 9.93 0.62 16.83
N GLN A 130 9.98 -0.60 16.31
CA GLN A 130 11.24 -1.30 16.10
C GLN A 130 12.00 -0.79 14.89
N VAL A 131 13.32 -0.85 14.98
CA VAL A 131 14.24 -0.65 13.86
C VAL A 131 14.58 -2.02 13.25
N GLY A 132 14.77 -2.05 11.95
CA GLY A 132 15.18 -3.28 11.26
C GLY A 132 14.03 -4.11 10.70
N LEU A 133 12.85 -3.52 10.52
CA LEU A 133 11.70 -4.18 9.90
C LEU A 133 10.94 -3.27 8.95
N GLY A 134 10.07 -3.87 8.17
CA GLY A 134 9.13 -3.16 7.30
C GLY A 134 7.71 -3.66 7.49
N LEU A 135 6.76 -2.77 7.20
CA LEU A 135 5.33 -3.03 7.23
C LEU A 135 4.78 -2.91 5.82
N ALA A 136 4.08 -3.94 5.35
CA ALA A 136 3.58 -4.03 3.97
C ALA A 136 2.05 -4.12 3.95
N ILE A 137 1.42 -3.28 3.13
CA ILE A 137 -0.03 -3.32 2.87
C ILE A 137 -0.24 -3.70 1.42
N MET A 138 -1.04 -4.74 1.20
CA MET A 138 -1.38 -5.23 -0.13
C MET A 138 -2.63 -4.57 -0.67
N THR A 139 -2.60 -4.21 -1.93
CA THR A 139 -3.76 -3.63 -2.62
C THR A 139 -3.86 -4.10 -4.07
N ALA A 140 -5.06 -3.94 -4.60
CA ALA A 140 -5.40 -3.95 -6.01
C ALA A 140 -6.67 -3.09 -6.16
N ASP A 141 -6.57 -1.82 -5.88
CA ASP A 141 -7.50 -0.70 -5.93
C ASP A 141 -7.69 0.05 -4.61
N CYS A 142 -7.80 -0.63 -3.46
CA CYS A 142 -7.96 0.02 -2.16
C CYS A 142 -6.81 0.99 -1.87
N VAL A 143 -7.02 1.93 -0.95
CA VAL A 143 -6.04 2.95 -0.60
C VAL A 143 -5.05 2.41 0.43
N PRO A 144 -3.76 2.28 0.10
CA PRO A 144 -2.73 1.96 1.07
C PRO A 144 -2.13 3.24 1.64
N ILE A 145 -1.87 3.26 2.94
CA ILE A 145 -1.33 4.43 3.65
C ILE A 145 -0.23 3.97 4.57
N VAL A 146 0.86 4.73 4.63
CA VAL A 146 1.89 4.53 5.65
C VAL A 146 2.10 5.80 6.43
N LEU A 147 2.38 5.66 7.74
CA LEU A 147 2.55 6.75 8.69
C LEU A 147 3.90 6.67 9.37
N TYR A 148 4.45 7.84 9.68
CA TYR A 148 5.67 7.96 10.47
C TYR A 148 5.58 9.13 11.44
N GLN A 149 5.95 8.88 12.71
CA GLN A 149 6.07 9.91 13.74
C GLN A 149 7.56 10.08 14.12
N PRO A 150 8.23 11.13 13.62
CA PRO A 150 9.67 11.29 13.84
C PRO A 150 10.09 11.32 15.31
N ALA A 151 9.30 11.98 16.17
CA ALA A 151 9.65 12.14 17.58
C ALA A 151 9.72 10.81 18.35
N THR A 152 8.93 9.81 17.98
CA THR A 152 8.88 8.50 18.65
C THR A 152 9.52 7.40 17.83
N GLY A 153 9.72 7.62 16.53
CA GLY A 153 10.14 6.59 15.59
C GLY A 153 9.05 5.59 15.22
N GLN A 154 7.82 5.81 15.67
CA GLN A 154 6.72 4.90 15.36
C GLN A 154 6.32 4.98 13.91
N ILE A 155 6.12 3.81 13.29
CA ILE A 155 5.60 3.64 11.95
C ILE A 155 4.28 2.87 11.99
N ALA A 156 3.46 3.08 10.97
CA ALA A 156 2.24 2.33 10.76
C ALA A 156 1.99 2.11 9.27
N ALA A 157 1.18 1.10 8.98
CA ALA A 157 0.70 0.84 7.62
C ALA A 157 -0.79 0.48 7.70
N ILE A 158 -1.59 1.02 6.77
CA ILE A 158 -3.05 0.95 6.80
C ILE A 158 -3.57 0.52 5.43
N HIS A 159 -4.49 -0.44 5.43
CA HIS A 159 -5.31 -0.81 4.29
C HIS A 159 -6.68 -0.12 4.43
N ALA A 160 -7.01 0.79 3.52
CA ALA A 160 -8.24 1.56 3.58
C ALA A 160 -9.03 1.44 2.26
N GLY A 161 -9.87 0.41 2.19
CA GLY A 161 -10.97 0.36 1.23
C GLY A 161 -12.14 1.21 1.73
N TRP A 162 -13.25 1.27 0.98
CA TRP A 162 -14.39 2.07 1.42
C TRP A 162 -14.94 1.62 2.79
N GLN A 163 -14.90 0.32 3.08
CA GLN A 163 -15.35 -0.22 4.39
C GLN A 163 -14.43 0.23 5.52
N GLY A 164 -13.11 0.17 5.32
CA GLY A 164 -12.13 0.67 6.28
C GLY A 164 -12.28 2.16 6.55
N LEU A 165 -12.50 2.95 5.50
CA LEU A 165 -12.76 4.38 5.62
C LEU A 165 -14.09 4.65 6.36
N ALA A 166 -15.11 3.82 6.11
CA ALA A 166 -16.40 3.94 6.79
C ALA A 166 -16.32 3.57 8.27
N CYS A 167 -15.51 2.59 8.66
CA CYS A 167 -15.41 2.16 10.05
C CYS A 167 -14.33 2.87 10.87
N GLY A 168 -13.59 3.81 10.27
CA GLY A 168 -12.64 4.65 10.98
C GLY A 168 -11.27 4.03 11.21
N VAL A 169 -10.77 3.21 10.28
CA VAL A 169 -9.45 2.57 10.41
C VAL A 169 -8.30 3.56 10.53
N ILE A 170 -8.40 4.72 9.85
CA ILE A 170 -7.36 5.77 9.92
C ILE A 170 -7.32 6.38 11.33
N LYS A 171 -8.48 6.80 11.84
CA LYS A 171 -8.58 7.40 13.17
C LYS A 171 -8.12 6.42 14.25
N ALA A 172 -8.56 5.16 14.17
CA ALA A 172 -8.16 4.12 15.11
C ALA A 172 -6.64 3.89 15.12
N THR A 173 -6.00 3.94 13.95
CA THR A 173 -4.54 3.82 13.85
C THR A 173 -3.84 5.06 14.42
N ALA A 174 -4.34 6.25 14.11
CA ALA A 174 -3.79 7.50 14.63
C ALA A 174 -3.79 7.55 16.17
N GLU A 175 -4.80 6.96 16.81
CA GLU A 175 -4.91 6.88 18.28
C GLU A 175 -3.83 6.01 18.94
N ARG A 176 -3.09 5.22 18.15
CA ARG A 176 -1.94 4.42 18.62
C ARG A 176 -0.65 5.23 18.69
N PHE A 177 -0.64 6.46 18.20
CA PHE A 177 0.50 7.36 18.23
C PHE A 177 0.42 8.33 19.41
N ASP A 178 1.55 8.95 19.73
CA ASP A 178 1.58 10.04 20.72
C ASP A 178 0.83 11.26 20.17
N ASP A 179 -0.15 11.77 20.92
CA ASP A 179 -1.09 12.80 20.49
C ASP A 179 -0.41 14.15 20.16
N ASP A 180 0.66 14.46 20.86
CA ASP A 180 1.28 15.80 20.83
C ASP A 180 2.41 15.91 19.78
N LYS A 181 2.67 14.85 18.99
CA LYS A 181 3.79 14.81 18.08
C LYS A 181 3.33 14.71 16.63
N PRO A 182 3.95 15.48 15.72
CA PRO A 182 3.59 15.44 14.29
C PRO A 182 3.75 14.05 13.68
N ILE A 183 2.81 13.70 12.81
CA ILE A 183 2.81 12.47 12.03
C ILE A 183 2.77 12.84 10.55
N THR A 184 3.58 12.19 9.74
CA THR A 184 3.59 12.31 8.28
C THR A 184 3.02 11.05 7.65
N ALA A 185 2.18 11.21 6.62
CA ALA A 185 1.57 10.13 5.86
C ALA A 185 1.97 10.16 4.40
N TRP A 186 2.04 8.98 3.80
CA TRP A 186 2.13 8.79 2.35
C TRP A 186 1.02 7.86 1.90
N ILE A 187 0.35 8.23 0.81
CA ILE A 187 -0.70 7.43 0.19
C ILE A 187 -0.11 6.78 -1.07
N GLY A 188 -0.27 5.47 -1.21
CA GLY A 188 0.22 4.72 -2.36
C GLY A 188 -0.81 4.60 -3.48
N VAL A 189 -0.45 3.81 -4.49
CA VAL A 189 -1.26 3.57 -5.68
C VAL A 189 -2.61 2.97 -5.31
N CYS A 190 -3.68 3.56 -5.82
CA CYS A 190 -5.06 3.14 -5.58
C CYS A 190 -5.93 3.51 -6.79
N ILE A 191 -7.20 3.13 -6.75
CA ILE A 191 -8.14 3.44 -7.83
C ILE A 191 -8.59 4.91 -7.76
N SER A 192 -8.58 5.61 -8.89
CA SER A 192 -9.04 7.00 -9.01
C SER A 192 -10.57 7.09 -9.01
N GLN A 193 -11.09 8.27 -8.71
CA GLN A 193 -12.53 8.53 -8.74
C GLN A 193 -13.16 8.21 -10.09
N GLU A 194 -12.51 8.56 -11.17
CA GLU A 194 -13.01 8.33 -12.53
C GLU A 194 -13.35 6.86 -12.79
N ASN A 195 -12.60 5.95 -12.17
CA ASN A 195 -12.70 4.51 -12.42
C ASN A 195 -13.37 3.74 -11.28
N TYR A 196 -13.81 4.44 -10.23
CA TYR A 196 -14.42 3.79 -9.06
C TYR A 196 -15.92 4.05 -8.98
N GLU A 197 -16.67 3.34 -9.84
CA GLU A 197 -18.12 3.39 -9.86
C GLU A 197 -18.70 2.38 -8.88
N VAL A 198 -19.63 2.83 -8.04
CA VAL A 198 -20.33 2.01 -7.05
C VAL A 198 -21.80 2.41 -6.98
N GLY A 199 -22.62 1.57 -6.34
CA GLY A 199 -24.01 1.93 -6.05
C GLY A 199 -24.11 3.03 -4.99
N SER A 200 -25.18 3.81 -5.04
CA SER A 200 -25.41 4.91 -4.10
C SER A 200 -25.45 4.47 -2.62
N GLN A 201 -25.81 3.20 -2.37
CA GLN A 201 -25.82 2.65 -1.02
C GLN A 201 -24.42 2.63 -0.38
N VAL A 202 -23.35 2.50 -1.16
CA VAL A 202 -21.98 2.58 -0.67
C VAL A 202 -21.68 3.99 -0.15
N ARG A 203 -22.06 5.03 -0.91
CA ARG A 203 -21.97 6.42 -0.46
C ARG A 203 -22.70 6.63 0.86
N ASN A 204 -23.94 6.13 0.96
CA ASN A 204 -24.75 6.31 2.16
C ASN A 204 -24.09 5.68 3.40
N LYS A 205 -23.57 4.46 3.26
CA LYS A 205 -22.85 3.77 4.34
C LYS A 205 -21.55 4.48 4.71
N LEU A 206 -20.83 4.98 3.71
CA LEU A 206 -19.57 5.69 3.91
C LEU A 206 -19.80 7.02 4.65
N LEU A 207 -20.79 7.80 4.24
CA LEU A 207 -21.15 9.05 4.93
C LEU A 207 -21.60 8.78 6.37
N ALA A 208 -22.47 7.81 6.57
CA ALA A 208 -22.95 7.43 7.91
C ALA A 208 -21.78 7.03 8.82
N GLY A 209 -20.83 6.23 8.31
CA GLY A 209 -19.64 5.83 9.05
C GLY A 209 -18.75 7.00 9.42
N CYS A 210 -18.52 7.93 8.49
CA CYS A 210 -17.74 9.14 8.75
C CYS A 210 -18.38 10.03 9.83
N ILE A 211 -19.70 10.10 9.86
CA ILE A 211 -20.44 10.83 10.90
C ILE A 211 -20.29 10.11 12.25
N ASP A 212 -20.55 8.82 12.30
CA ASP A 212 -20.54 8.02 13.54
C ASP A 212 -19.14 8.00 14.19
N ASN A 213 -18.10 7.88 13.38
CA ASN A 213 -16.72 7.83 13.85
C ASN A 213 -16.08 9.21 14.01
N LYS A 214 -16.77 10.28 13.61
CA LYS A 214 -16.20 11.64 13.58
C LYS A 214 -14.87 11.68 12.81
N ALA A 215 -14.86 11.01 11.67
CA ALA A 215 -13.63 10.77 10.90
C ALA A 215 -13.25 11.96 10.01
N LEU A 216 -14.15 12.91 9.80
CA LEU A 216 -13.95 14.11 8.99
C LEU A 216 -14.25 15.38 9.80
N SER A 217 -13.68 16.50 9.34
CA SER A 217 -14.08 17.81 9.86
C SER A 217 -15.55 18.10 9.57
N SER A 218 -16.17 18.97 10.37
CA SER A 218 -17.55 19.41 10.14
C SER A 218 -17.74 19.97 8.73
N GLN A 219 -16.77 20.75 8.26
CA GLN A 219 -16.79 21.35 6.92
C GLN A 219 -16.80 20.29 5.83
N HIS A 220 -16.00 19.24 5.97
CA HIS A 220 -15.94 18.16 4.99
C HIS A 220 -17.17 17.23 5.05
N LEU A 221 -17.77 17.08 6.23
CA LEU A 221 -19.05 16.37 6.34
C LEU A 221 -20.18 17.13 5.62
N GLU A 222 -20.27 18.44 5.79
CA GLU A 222 -21.27 19.29 5.14
C GLU A 222 -21.10 19.29 3.61
N SER A 223 -19.87 19.24 3.12
CA SER A 223 -19.54 19.25 1.69
C SER A 223 -19.21 17.86 1.11
N PHE A 224 -19.65 16.81 1.77
CA PHE A 224 -19.30 15.41 1.41
C PHE A 224 -19.61 15.09 -0.05
N GLU A 225 -20.82 15.42 -0.52
CA GLU A 225 -21.22 15.18 -1.91
C GLU A 225 -20.30 15.90 -2.90
N GLN A 226 -20.07 17.20 -2.69
CA GLN A 226 -19.27 18.00 -3.61
C GLN A 226 -17.81 17.56 -3.64
N ARG A 227 -17.29 17.07 -2.52
CA ARG A 227 -15.88 16.71 -2.41
C ARG A 227 -15.56 15.32 -2.93
N TYR A 228 -16.44 14.35 -2.70
CA TYR A 228 -16.08 12.94 -2.88
C TYR A 228 -16.93 12.19 -3.89
N VAL A 229 -18.03 12.78 -4.37
CA VAL A 229 -19.02 12.08 -5.17
C VAL A 229 -19.22 12.75 -6.53
N LEU A 230 -19.16 11.96 -7.59
CA LEU A 230 -19.59 12.34 -8.93
C LEU A 230 -20.78 11.50 -9.33
N ALA A 231 -21.78 12.10 -9.98
CA ALA A 231 -22.89 11.37 -10.54
C ALA A 231 -22.43 10.47 -11.69
N SER A 232 -23.03 9.30 -11.80
CA SER A 232 -22.82 8.37 -12.88
C SER A 232 -24.18 7.95 -13.46
N VAL A 233 -24.25 6.82 -14.17
CA VAL A 233 -25.49 6.35 -14.78
C VAL A 233 -26.42 5.69 -13.76
N ALA A 234 -27.72 5.88 -13.90
CA ALA A 234 -28.76 5.33 -13.02
C ALA A 234 -28.48 5.65 -11.54
N ASP A 235 -28.52 4.65 -10.65
CA ASP A 235 -28.26 4.80 -9.21
C ASP A 235 -26.78 4.69 -8.83
N LYS A 236 -25.88 4.79 -9.80
CA LYS A 236 -24.46 4.67 -9.58
C LYS A 236 -23.79 6.02 -9.45
N ILE A 237 -22.70 6.03 -8.69
CA ILE A 237 -21.87 7.21 -8.44
C ILE A 237 -20.40 6.80 -8.55
N LYS A 238 -19.53 7.80 -8.63
CA LYS A 238 -18.08 7.60 -8.57
C LYS A 238 -17.51 8.25 -7.30
N LEU A 239 -16.81 7.47 -6.49
CA LEU A 239 -16.27 7.93 -5.22
C LEU A 239 -14.77 8.24 -5.34
N ASN A 240 -14.36 9.33 -4.72
CA ASN A 240 -12.95 9.72 -4.60
C ASN A 240 -12.37 9.21 -3.28
N LEU A 241 -11.98 7.95 -3.25
CA LEU A 241 -11.42 7.34 -2.05
C LEU A 241 -10.08 7.95 -1.61
N PRO A 242 -9.10 8.21 -2.50
CA PRO A 242 -7.85 8.83 -2.07
C PRO A 242 -8.04 10.22 -1.46
N LYS A 243 -8.94 11.04 -1.97
CA LYS A 243 -9.25 12.34 -1.40
C LYS A 243 -9.91 12.22 -0.02
N LEU A 244 -10.86 11.30 0.12
CA LEU A 244 -11.50 11.01 1.40
C LEU A 244 -10.46 10.53 2.42
N ALA A 245 -9.57 9.64 2.04
CA ALA A 245 -8.49 9.17 2.91
C ALA A 245 -7.58 10.32 3.35
N ALA A 246 -7.17 11.19 2.43
CA ALA A 246 -6.36 12.36 2.75
C ALA A 246 -7.06 13.30 3.73
N ASP A 247 -8.36 13.52 3.54
CA ASP A 247 -9.15 14.37 4.44
C ASP A 247 -9.36 13.73 5.82
N GLN A 248 -9.50 12.42 5.90
CA GLN A 248 -9.53 11.70 7.19
C GLN A 248 -8.18 11.79 7.91
N LEU A 249 -7.07 11.66 7.19
CA LEU A 249 -5.74 11.87 7.76
C LEU A 249 -5.59 13.27 8.33
N SER A 250 -5.99 14.29 7.59
CA SER A 250 -5.93 15.68 8.04
C SER A 250 -6.83 15.93 9.25
N ALA A 251 -8.02 15.33 9.30
CA ALA A 251 -8.92 15.43 10.46
C ALA A 251 -8.32 14.76 11.71
N ALA A 252 -7.45 13.77 11.55
CA ALA A 252 -6.71 13.14 12.63
C ALA A 252 -5.43 13.90 13.02
N GLY A 253 -5.17 15.06 12.42
CA GLY A 253 -3.98 15.87 12.68
C GLY A 253 -2.71 15.39 11.97
N ILE A 254 -2.86 14.56 10.96
CA ILE A 254 -1.73 13.96 10.21
C ILE A 254 -1.48 14.78 8.95
N THR A 255 -0.22 15.09 8.69
CA THR A 255 0.21 15.79 7.48
C THR A 255 0.43 14.79 6.36
N VAL A 256 -0.33 14.91 5.29
CA VAL A 256 -0.12 14.11 4.08
C VAL A 256 1.01 14.73 3.28
N SER A 257 2.06 13.95 3.01
CA SER A 257 3.17 14.41 2.19
C SER A 257 2.68 14.69 0.77
N SER A 258 3.03 15.87 0.26
CA SER A 258 2.73 16.22 -1.12
C SER A 258 3.59 15.38 -2.05
N GLN A 259 2.98 14.42 -2.68
CA GLN A 259 3.61 13.61 -3.74
C GLN A 259 3.15 14.13 -5.10
N SER A 260 3.90 13.76 -6.13
CA SER A 260 3.38 13.76 -7.48
C SER A 260 2.06 12.98 -7.52
N GLU A 261 1.21 13.28 -8.50
CA GLU A 261 -0.08 12.62 -8.69
C GLU A 261 0.01 11.10 -8.52
N ILE A 262 -0.90 10.54 -7.70
CA ILE A 262 -0.96 9.09 -7.47
C ILE A 262 -1.48 8.41 -8.74
N PRO A 263 -0.74 7.45 -9.32
CA PRO A 263 -1.25 6.69 -10.45
C PRO A 263 -2.54 5.94 -10.10
N CYS A 264 -3.43 5.79 -11.09
CA CYS A 264 -4.64 4.99 -10.92
C CYS A 264 -4.34 3.52 -11.19
N SER A 265 -4.61 2.67 -10.22
CA SER A 265 -4.41 1.21 -10.35
C SER A 265 -5.22 0.60 -11.50
N TYR A 266 -6.40 1.13 -11.80
CA TYR A 266 -7.25 0.65 -12.89
C TYR A 266 -6.76 1.12 -14.25
N ALA A 267 -6.45 2.40 -14.38
CA ALA A 267 -6.10 3.03 -15.66
C ALA A 267 -4.67 2.71 -16.10
N ASP A 268 -3.76 2.52 -15.15
CA ASP A 268 -2.37 2.21 -15.44
C ASP A 268 -2.13 0.70 -15.34
N SER A 269 -1.88 0.09 -16.49
CA SER A 269 -1.71 -1.36 -16.61
C SER A 269 -0.43 -1.93 -15.96
N HIS A 270 0.46 -1.07 -15.46
CA HIS A 270 1.61 -1.51 -14.66
C HIS A 270 1.20 -2.02 -13.29
N TYR A 271 -0.03 -1.71 -12.84
CA TYR A 271 -0.52 -2.05 -11.51
C TYR A 271 -1.60 -3.12 -11.55
N TYR A 272 -1.79 -3.82 -10.44
CA TYR A 272 -2.92 -4.74 -10.27
C TYR A 272 -4.19 -3.95 -9.96
N SER A 273 -5.32 -4.39 -10.53
CA SER A 273 -6.63 -3.82 -10.24
C SER A 273 -7.70 -4.92 -10.21
N TYR A 274 -8.35 -5.06 -9.08
CA TYR A 274 -9.48 -5.96 -8.91
C TYR A 274 -10.67 -5.54 -9.80
N ARG A 275 -10.92 -4.23 -9.91
CA ARG A 275 -11.98 -3.69 -10.76
C ARG A 275 -11.73 -4.03 -12.23
N ARG A 276 -10.49 -3.88 -12.68
CA ARG A 276 -10.11 -4.25 -14.06
C ARG A 276 -10.24 -5.76 -14.27
N GLN A 277 -9.85 -6.57 -13.31
CA GLN A 277 -10.08 -8.02 -13.33
C GLN A 277 -11.56 -8.34 -13.60
N THR A 278 -12.46 -7.71 -12.86
CA THR A 278 -13.91 -7.91 -12.98
C THR A 278 -14.41 -7.48 -14.35
N HIS A 279 -14.01 -6.31 -14.82
CA HIS A 279 -14.43 -5.78 -16.12
C HIS A 279 -13.93 -6.63 -17.29
N LEU A 280 -12.72 -7.17 -17.20
CA LEU A 280 -12.15 -8.03 -18.25
C LEU A 280 -12.55 -9.50 -18.13
N GLY A 281 -13.27 -9.88 -17.09
CA GLY A 281 -13.67 -11.26 -16.86
C GLY A 281 -12.48 -12.18 -16.55
N GLN A 282 -11.40 -11.63 -16.00
CA GLN A 282 -10.22 -12.43 -15.61
C GLN A 282 -10.52 -13.27 -14.37
N SER A 283 -9.89 -14.43 -14.28
CA SER A 283 -10.11 -15.39 -13.18
C SER A 283 -9.52 -14.91 -11.84
N ALA A 284 -8.46 -14.12 -11.88
CA ALA A 284 -7.80 -13.57 -10.70
C ALA A 284 -6.86 -12.42 -11.09
N THR A 285 -6.44 -11.66 -10.11
CA THR A 285 -5.35 -10.69 -10.26
C THR A 285 -4.48 -10.71 -9.00
N GLY A 286 -3.22 -10.32 -9.16
CA GLY A 286 -2.26 -10.24 -8.07
C GLY A 286 -2.52 -9.09 -7.12
N ARG A 287 -1.61 -8.94 -6.18
CA ARG A 287 -1.56 -7.83 -5.22
C ARG A 287 -0.18 -7.19 -5.24
N MET A 288 -0.17 -5.87 -5.23
CA MET A 288 1.01 -5.05 -5.01
C MET A 288 1.04 -4.55 -3.58
N ALA A 289 2.12 -3.90 -3.17
CA ALA A 289 2.27 -3.42 -1.81
C ALA A 289 2.85 -2.00 -1.75
N LEU A 290 2.36 -1.25 -0.76
CA LEU A 290 3.03 -0.07 -0.22
C LEU A 290 3.73 -0.52 1.06
N ILE A 291 5.01 -0.18 1.19
CA ILE A 291 5.85 -0.66 2.30
C ILE A 291 6.53 0.52 2.95
N ILE A 292 6.50 0.57 4.28
CA ILE A 292 7.35 1.46 5.06
C ILE A 292 8.38 0.63 5.81
N THR A 293 9.65 0.98 5.67
CA THR A 293 10.75 0.37 6.40
C THR A 293 11.36 1.35 7.37
N ARG A 294 11.82 0.87 8.51
CA ARG A 294 12.65 1.62 9.42
C ARG A 294 13.99 0.90 9.59
N SER A 295 15.08 1.57 9.23
CA SER A 295 16.40 0.96 9.18
C SER A 295 17.42 1.84 9.89
N ALA A 296 18.38 1.21 10.56
CA ALA A 296 19.49 1.92 11.20
C ALA A 296 20.43 2.54 10.14
N SER A 297 21.18 3.54 10.55
CA SER A 297 22.31 4.02 9.76
C SER A 297 23.35 2.92 9.64
N ARG A 298 23.88 2.72 8.43
CA ARG A 298 25.01 1.81 8.25
C ARG A 298 26.27 2.48 8.73
N GLU A 299 26.91 1.92 9.78
CA GLU A 299 28.22 2.38 10.18
C GLU A 299 29.22 2.11 9.05
N LEU A 300 29.94 3.16 8.67
CA LEU A 300 31.08 3.01 7.76
C LEU A 300 32.16 2.24 8.51
N ALA A 301 32.37 1.00 8.12
CA ALA A 301 33.43 0.18 8.66
C ALA A 301 34.80 0.77 8.29
#